data_99881008b0915f77671662be75b6f0ae
#
_entry.id   99881008b0915f77671662be75b6f0ae
#
_cell.length_a   1.000
_cell.length_b   1.000
_cell.length_c   1.000
_cell.angle_alpha   90.00
_cell.angle_beta   90.00
_cell.angle_gamma   90.00
#
_symmetry.space_group_name_H-M   'P 1'
#
loop_
_entity.id
_entity.type
_entity.pdbx_description
1 polymer ?
#
loop_
_entity_poly.entity_id
_entity_poly.type
_entity_poly.pdbx_seq_one_letter_code
_entity_poly.pdbx_strand_id
1 'polypeptide(L)'
;MCQLKDKLDKDLGFYYWKYYIAGAFWSNIATPINLSITILSALVSGQANTDSLLSSQLYKNLSIALLLLSTVNTFLRPHIQMNENVQMKKKYDAIGSEFEKIVFSNISQNQKTKNYELIAEKIDKLRIDTPVSQNYLTDLIHIICRNTCLIEKNLWLNLLYKNSHNENDSLE
;
A
#
# COMPACT_ATOMS: atom_id res chain seq x y z
N MET A 1 -24.08 2.18 20.78
CA MET A 1 -22.63 2.30 21.05
C MET A 1 -21.80 1.17 20.46
N CYS A 2 -22.14 -0.10 20.65
CA CYS A 2 -21.47 -1.21 19.94
C CYS A 2 -21.38 -0.98 18.43
N GLN A 3 -22.44 -0.51 17.79
CA GLN A 3 -22.47 -0.30 16.34
C GLN A 3 -21.43 0.71 15.84
N LEU A 4 -21.18 1.81 16.55
CA LEU A 4 -20.18 2.80 16.15
C LEU A 4 -18.77 2.25 16.31
N LYS A 5 -18.47 1.58 17.44
CA LYS A 5 -17.19 0.90 17.67
C LYS A 5 -16.91 -0.12 16.57
N ASP A 6 -17.88 -1.02 16.30
CA ASP A 6 -17.73 -2.08 15.31
C ASP A 6 -17.57 -1.53 13.88
N LYS A 7 -18.22 -0.40 13.58
CA LYS A 7 -18.05 0.29 12.30
C LYS A 7 -16.65 0.87 12.17
N LEU A 8 -16.17 1.57 13.20
CA LEU A 8 -14.81 2.17 13.19
C LEU A 8 -13.72 1.10 13.06
N ASP A 9 -13.85 0.00 13.77
CA ASP A 9 -12.91 -1.13 13.69
C ASP A 9 -12.83 -1.69 12.26
N LYS A 10 -13.99 -1.92 11.64
CA LYS A 10 -14.06 -2.39 10.25
C LYS A 10 -13.49 -1.38 9.25
N ASP A 11 -13.82 -0.09 9.41
CA ASP A 11 -13.36 0.97 8.52
C ASP A 11 -11.83 1.14 8.63
N LEU A 12 -11.29 1.17 9.84
CA LEU A 12 -9.83 1.25 10.08
C LEU A 12 -9.10 0.05 9.49
N GLY A 13 -9.59 -1.17 9.75
CA GLY A 13 -9.03 -2.39 9.19
C GLY A 13 -9.07 -2.38 7.66
N PHE A 14 -10.20 -1.98 7.07
CA PHE A 14 -10.35 -1.90 5.62
C PHE A 14 -9.35 -0.93 4.98
N TYR A 15 -9.24 0.32 5.49
CA TYR A 15 -8.34 1.31 4.92
C TYR A 15 -6.88 0.96 5.15
N TYR A 16 -6.51 0.43 6.32
CA TYR A 16 -5.17 -0.06 6.58
C TYR A 16 -4.74 -1.10 5.55
N TRP A 17 -5.55 -2.15 5.34
CA TRP A 17 -5.25 -3.22 4.39
C TRP A 17 -5.27 -2.74 2.94
N LYS A 18 -6.19 -1.86 2.57
CA LYS A 18 -6.25 -1.25 1.25
C LYS A 18 -4.91 -0.59 0.88
N TYR A 19 -4.39 0.28 1.73
CA TYR A 19 -3.15 0.98 1.48
C TYR A 19 -1.90 0.10 1.66
N TYR A 20 -1.95 -0.89 2.53
CA TYR A 20 -0.89 -1.89 2.65
C TYR A 20 -0.70 -2.69 1.35
N ILE A 21 -1.78 -3.25 0.81
CA ILE A 21 -1.76 -4.03 -0.44
C ILE A 21 -1.30 -3.17 -1.60
N ALA A 22 -1.83 -1.96 -1.74
CA ALA A 22 -1.43 -1.05 -2.80
C ALA A 22 0.04 -0.63 -2.69
N GLY A 23 0.54 -0.35 -1.49
CA GLY A 23 1.95 -0.06 -1.24
C GLY A 23 2.86 -1.23 -1.60
N ALA A 24 2.50 -2.46 -1.21
CA ALA A 24 3.24 -3.67 -1.55
C ALA A 24 3.24 -3.92 -3.07
N PHE A 25 2.11 -3.75 -3.75
CA PHE A 25 2.00 -3.86 -5.20
C PHE A 25 2.96 -2.90 -5.91
N TRP A 26 2.93 -1.61 -5.56
CA TRP A 26 3.80 -0.61 -6.15
C TRP A 26 5.28 -0.85 -5.83
N SER A 27 5.61 -1.33 -4.64
CA SER A 27 6.98 -1.70 -4.27
C SER A 27 7.52 -2.82 -5.17
N ASN A 28 6.70 -3.85 -5.42
CA ASN A 28 7.07 -4.96 -6.28
C ASN A 28 7.22 -4.58 -7.76
N ILE A 29 6.59 -3.49 -8.20
CA ILE A 29 6.71 -2.97 -9.57
C ILE A 29 7.85 -1.95 -9.69
N ALA A 30 7.98 -1.05 -8.73
CA ALA A 30 8.95 0.04 -8.75
C ALA A 30 10.40 -0.47 -8.81
N THR A 31 10.72 -1.46 -7.99
CA THR A 31 12.09 -1.99 -7.87
C THR A 31 12.57 -2.63 -9.18
N PRO A 32 11.86 -3.60 -9.81
CA PRO A 32 12.34 -4.20 -11.05
C PRO A 32 12.34 -3.22 -12.23
N ILE A 33 11.39 -2.29 -12.32
CA ILE A 33 11.40 -1.28 -13.39
C ILE A 33 12.64 -0.41 -13.29
N ASN A 34 12.97 0.11 -12.10
CA ASN A 34 14.14 0.97 -11.94
C ASN A 34 15.44 0.21 -12.13
N LEU A 35 15.54 -1.01 -11.64
CA LEU A 35 16.71 -1.86 -11.87
C LEU A 35 16.89 -2.12 -13.38
N SER A 36 15.82 -2.43 -14.10
CA SER A 36 15.85 -2.64 -15.55
C SER A 36 16.29 -1.38 -16.30
N ILE A 37 15.74 -0.21 -15.94
CA ILE A 37 16.14 1.08 -16.53
C ILE A 37 17.63 1.33 -16.27
N THR A 38 18.12 1.09 -15.06
CA THR A 38 19.54 1.30 -14.71
C THR A 38 20.45 0.39 -15.51
N ILE A 39 20.15 -0.90 -15.61
CA ILE A 39 20.94 -1.87 -16.38
C ILE A 39 20.93 -1.50 -17.87
N LEU A 40 19.74 -1.24 -18.45
CA LEU A 40 19.62 -0.85 -19.85
C LEU A 40 20.33 0.45 -20.15
N SER A 41 20.26 1.44 -19.27
CA SER A 41 20.99 2.71 -19.41
C SER A 41 22.50 2.49 -19.41
N ALA A 42 23.01 1.64 -18.52
CA ALA A 42 24.43 1.31 -18.46
C ALA A 42 24.89 0.60 -19.75
N LEU A 43 24.13 -0.35 -20.27
CA LEU A 43 24.42 -1.05 -21.51
C LEU A 43 24.42 -0.12 -22.73
N VAL A 44 23.40 0.74 -22.83
CA VAL A 44 23.28 1.70 -23.94
C VAL A 44 24.40 2.75 -23.88
N SER A 45 24.73 3.28 -22.70
CA SER A 45 25.80 4.26 -22.50
C SER A 45 27.20 3.66 -22.71
N GLY A 46 27.41 2.41 -22.28
CA GLY A 46 28.66 1.70 -22.49
C GLY A 46 28.96 1.46 -23.98
N GLN A 47 27.94 1.14 -24.78
CA GLN A 47 28.07 0.97 -26.22
C GLN A 47 28.49 2.26 -26.95
N ALA A 48 28.04 3.42 -26.47
CA ALA A 48 28.37 4.71 -27.09
C ALA A 48 29.86 5.05 -26.96
N ASN A 49 30.56 4.44 -26.01
CA ASN A 49 31.98 4.72 -25.71
C ASN A 49 32.96 3.66 -26.26
N THR A 50 32.47 2.53 -26.76
CA THR A 50 33.32 1.42 -27.23
C THR A 50 32.79 0.91 -28.56
N ASP A 51 33.67 0.86 -29.57
CA ASP A 51 33.35 0.29 -30.86
C ASP A 51 33.00 -1.21 -30.71
N SER A 52 31.74 -1.55 -30.94
CA SER A 52 31.28 -2.91 -31.28
C SER A 52 31.10 -3.97 -30.18
N LEU A 53 30.67 -3.65 -28.96
CA LEU A 53 30.28 -4.71 -28.01
C LEU A 53 28.93 -5.36 -28.37
N LEU A 54 28.02 -4.63 -29.00
CA LEU A 54 26.69 -5.08 -29.38
C LEU A 54 26.44 -4.91 -30.87
N SER A 55 25.69 -5.82 -31.49
CA SER A 55 25.23 -5.61 -32.86
C SER A 55 24.35 -4.38 -32.98
N SER A 56 24.37 -3.67 -34.12
CA SER A 56 23.56 -2.48 -34.37
C SER A 56 22.05 -2.73 -34.13
N GLN A 57 21.56 -3.92 -34.44
CA GLN A 57 20.18 -4.30 -34.22
C GLN A 57 19.86 -4.46 -32.73
N LEU A 58 20.75 -5.10 -31.97
CA LEU A 58 20.57 -5.29 -30.53
C LEU A 58 20.58 -3.94 -29.80
N TYR A 59 21.50 -3.03 -30.16
CA TYR A 59 21.56 -1.67 -29.61
C TYR A 59 20.25 -0.91 -29.85
N LYS A 60 19.69 -0.96 -31.07
CA LYS A 60 18.38 -0.33 -31.36
C LYS A 60 17.26 -0.91 -30.51
N ASN A 61 17.20 -2.22 -30.37
CA ASN A 61 16.16 -2.88 -29.56
C ASN A 61 16.28 -2.50 -28.08
N LEU A 62 17.49 -2.46 -27.51
CA LEU A 62 17.72 -2.04 -26.12
C LEU A 62 17.35 -0.58 -25.90
N SER A 63 17.66 0.30 -26.87
CA SER A 63 17.32 1.73 -26.79
C SER A 63 15.80 1.94 -26.81
N ILE A 64 15.07 1.19 -27.64
CA ILE A 64 13.60 1.21 -27.68
C ILE A 64 13.03 0.68 -26.36
N ALA A 65 13.55 -0.43 -25.85
CA ALA A 65 13.11 -0.98 -24.56
C ALA A 65 13.33 0.00 -23.40
N LEU A 66 14.50 0.67 -23.38
CA LEU A 66 14.81 1.70 -22.39
C LEU A 66 13.83 2.88 -22.48
N LEU A 67 13.53 3.36 -23.70
CA LEU A 67 12.58 4.42 -23.93
C LEU A 67 11.18 4.05 -23.42
N LEU A 68 10.69 2.85 -23.77
CA LEU A 68 9.39 2.37 -23.32
C LEU A 68 9.32 2.25 -21.80
N LEU A 69 10.31 1.62 -21.15
CA LEU A 69 10.34 1.48 -19.69
C LEU A 69 10.42 2.83 -18.99
N SER A 70 11.23 3.76 -19.49
CA SER A 70 11.35 5.11 -18.94
C SER A 70 10.03 5.88 -19.07
N THR A 71 9.34 5.72 -20.20
CA THR A 71 8.03 6.32 -20.42
C THR A 71 7.01 5.76 -19.44
N VAL A 72 6.91 4.44 -19.30
CA VAL A 72 6.02 3.77 -18.34
C VAL A 72 6.33 4.23 -16.91
N ASN A 73 7.61 4.28 -16.53
CA ASN A 73 8.03 4.73 -15.21
C ASN A 73 7.63 6.19 -14.93
N THR A 74 7.73 7.05 -15.95
CA THR A 74 7.35 8.46 -15.85
C THR A 74 5.84 8.65 -15.69
N PHE A 75 5.04 7.87 -16.42
CA PHE A 75 3.58 7.94 -16.35
C PHE A 75 3.03 7.33 -15.07
N LEU A 76 3.45 6.12 -14.72
CA LEU A 76 2.93 5.41 -13.54
C LEU A 76 3.49 5.95 -12.23
N ARG A 77 4.66 6.55 -12.23
CA ARG A 77 5.36 7.07 -11.05
C ARG A 77 5.32 6.10 -9.86
N PRO A 78 5.73 4.82 -10.05
CA PRO A 78 5.48 3.76 -9.07
C PRO A 78 6.09 4.05 -7.71
N HIS A 79 7.24 4.75 -7.63
CA HIS A 79 7.83 5.18 -6.36
C HIS A 79 6.99 6.20 -5.61
N ILE A 80 6.38 7.15 -6.32
CA ILE A 80 5.50 8.15 -5.70
C ILE A 80 4.27 7.43 -5.16
N GLN A 81 3.65 6.57 -5.98
CA GLN A 81 2.49 5.77 -5.57
C GLN A 81 2.80 4.88 -4.37
N MET A 82 3.95 4.20 -4.36
CA MET A 82 4.41 3.41 -3.22
C MET A 82 4.49 4.27 -1.95
N ASN A 83 5.20 5.40 -2.01
CA ASN A 83 5.41 6.26 -0.86
C ASN A 83 4.10 6.83 -0.32
N GLU A 84 3.21 7.29 -1.19
CA GLU A 84 1.90 7.82 -0.81
C GLU A 84 1.04 6.76 -0.11
N ASN A 85 0.99 5.54 -0.65
CA ASN A 85 0.25 4.45 -0.01
C ASN A 85 0.86 4.04 1.34
N VAL A 86 2.19 4.00 1.46
CA VAL A 86 2.87 3.74 2.74
C VAL A 86 2.58 4.85 3.77
N GLN A 87 2.57 6.12 3.35
CA GLN A 87 2.22 7.22 4.24
C GLN A 87 0.76 7.15 4.70
N MET A 88 -0.17 6.84 3.78
CA MET A 88 -1.59 6.67 4.14
C MET A 88 -1.78 5.49 5.10
N LYS A 89 -1.12 4.35 4.85
CA LYS A 89 -1.11 3.22 5.79
C LYS A 89 -0.68 3.67 7.19
N LYS A 90 0.44 4.40 7.31
CA LYS A 90 0.95 4.88 8.60
C LYS A 90 -0.04 5.80 9.31
N LYS A 91 -0.77 6.66 8.57
CA LYS A 91 -1.78 7.53 9.15
C LYS A 91 -2.96 6.72 9.71
N TYR A 92 -3.45 5.72 8.98
CA TYR A 92 -4.51 4.84 9.47
C TYR A 92 -4.06 3.97 10.64
N ASP A 93 -2.82 3.49 10.64
CA ASP A 93 -2.21 2.76 11.74
C ASP A 93 -2.13 3.60 13.03
N ALA A 94 -1.73 4.86 12.90
CA ALA A 94 -1.71 5.79 14.04
C ALA A 94 -3.11 6.03 14.62
N ILE A 95 -4.14 6.20 13.76
CA ILE A 95 -5.53 6.34 14.21
C ILE A 95 -6.02 5.02 14.84
N GLY A 96 -5.66 3.87 14.27
CA GLY A 96 -5.96 2.55 14.84
C GLY A 96 -5.40 2.39 16.25
N SER A 97 -4.14 2.73 16.45
CA SER A 97 -3.49 2.69 17.77
C SER A 97 -4.14 3.65 18.78
N GLU A 98 -4.63 4.82 18.33
CA GLU A 98 -5.38 5.75 19.19
C GLU A 98 -6.76 5.16 19.54
N PHE A 99 -7.44 4.55 18.57
CA PHE A 99 -8.71 3.87 18.79
C PHE A 99 -8.60 2.72 19.79
N GLU A 100 -7.58 1.87 19.68
CA GLU A 100 -7.30 0.79 20.62
C GLU A 100 -7.10 1.31 22.04
N LYS A 101 -6.31 2.37 22.22
CA LYS A 101 -6.13 3.01 23.53
C LYS A 101 -7.46 3.45 24.16
N ILE A 102 -8.39 3.98 23.35
CA ILE A 102 -9.72 4.38 23.84
C ILE A 102 -10.55 3.15 24.23
N VAL A 103 -10.51 2.08 23.42
CA VAL A 103 -11.23 0.83 23.70
C VAL A 103 -10.82 0.26 25.05
N PHE A 104 -9.52 0.15 25.31
CA PHE A 104 -8.96 -0.44 26.54
C PHE A 104 -8.90 0.53 27.73
N SER A 105 -9.21 1.81 27.55
CA SER A 105 -9.18 2.76 28.63
C SER A 105 -10.35 2.60 29.59
N ASN A 106 -10.12 2.86 30.89
CA ASN A 106 -11.15 2.85 31.95
C ASN A 106 -11.89 4.19 32.09
N ILE A 107 -12.16 4.88 30.99
CA ILE A 107 -12.92 6.14 30.98
C ILE A 107 -14.42 5.88 30.94
N SER A 108 -15.21 6.91 31.35
CA SER A 108 -16.66 6.83 31.34
C SER A 108 -17.22 6.58 29.95
N GLN A 109 -18.38 5.93 29.86
CA GLN A 109 -19.04 5.57 28.61
C GLN A 109 -19.32 6.79 27.72
N ASN A 110 -19.72 7.92 28.32
CA ASN A 110 -19.96 9.16 27.58
C ASN A 110 -18.67 9.73 26.96
N GLN A 111 -17.54 9.61 27.67
CA GLN A 111 -16.23 10.02 27.14
C GLN A 111 -15.78 9.08 25.99
N LYS A 112 -16.01 7.76 26.11
CA LYS A 112 -15.71 6.83 25.01
C LYS A 112 -16.50 7.19 23.75
N THR A 113 -17.80 7.51 23.87
CA THR A 113 -18.62 7.90 22.71
C THR A 113 -18.06 9.15 22.03
N LYS A 114 -17.74 10.20 22.79
CA LYS A 114 -17.14 11.42 22.23
C LYS A 114 -15.79 11.12 21.53
N ASN A 115 -14.97 10.28 22.13
CA ASN A 115 -13.68 9.90 21.53
C ASN A 115 -13.87 9.09 20.24
N TYR A 116 -14.87 8.21 20.15
CA TYR A 116 -15.19 7.49 18.92
C TYR A 116 -15.69 8.43 17.82
N GLU A 117 -16.46 9.46 18.15
CA GLU A 117 -16.87 10.51 17.20
C GLU A 117 -15.65 11.27 16.65
N LEU A 118 -14.69 11.62 17.51
CA LEU A 118 -13.42 12.25 17.09
C LEU A 118 -12.58 11.35 16.17
N ILE A 119 -12.55 10.04 16.44
CA ILE A 119 -11.87 9.08 15.55
C ILE A 119 -12.58 9.01 14.20
N ALA A 120 -13.93 8.96 14.18
CA ALA A 120 -14.70 8.99 12.95
C ALA A 120 -14.40 10.24 12.10
N GLU A 121 -14.36 11.40 12.73
CA GLU A 121 -14.02 12.67 12.07
C GLU A 121 -12.59 12.65 11.48
N LYS A 122 -11.61 12.10 12.21
CA LYS A 122 -10.25 11.94 11.70
C LYS A 122 -10.19 11.04 10.45
N ILE A 123 -10.93 9.93 10.45
CA ILE A 123 -11.02 9.02 9.29
C ILE A 123 -11.65 9.73 8.10
N ASP A 124 -12.78 10.42 8.32
CA ASP A 124 -13.49 11.14 7.26
C ASP A 124 -12.61 12.27 6.69
N LYS A 125 -11.89 13.01 7.52
CA LYS A 125 -10.94 14.03 7.08
C LYS A 125 -9.84 13.43 6.20
N LEU A 126 -9.21 12.33 6.62
CA LEU A 126 -8.19 11.65 5.80
C LEU A 126 -8.75 11.20 4.45
N ARG A 127 -10.01 10.72 4.44
CA ARG A 127 -10.67 10.29 3.21
C ARG A 127 -10.92 11.45 2.25
N ILE A 128 -11.31 12.62 2.76
CA ILE A 128 -11.56 13.84 1.97
C ILE A 128 -10.25 14.43 1.46
N ASP A 129 -9.21 14.47 2.29
CA ASP A 129 -7.91 15.05 1.97
C ASP A 129 -7.12 14.18 0.96
N THR A 130 -7.53 12.94 0.72
CA THR A 130 -6.84 12.06 -0.22
C THR A 130 -7.27 12.37 -1.67
N PRO A 131 -6.33 12.63 -2.59
CA PRO A 131 -6.65 12.92 -3.99
C PRO A 131 -7.48 11.82 -4.66
N VAL A 132 -8.47 12.19 -5.45
CA VAL A 132 -9.38 11.24 -6.14
C VAL A 132 -8.61 10.28 -7.05
N SER A 133 -7.59 10.77 -7.75
CA SER A 133 -6.75 9.95 -8.63
C SER A 133 -6.00 8.85 -7.87
N GLN A 134 -5.47 9.16 -6.69
CA GLN A 134 -4.82 8.20 -5.83
C GLN A 134 -5.80 7.15 -5.30
N ASN A 135 -6.99 7.56 -4.90
CA ASN A 135 -8.03 6.64 -4.45
C ASN A 135 -8.44 5.67 -5.54
N TYR A 136 -8.64 6.17 -6.78
CA TYR A 136 -9.05 5.33 -7.91
C TYR A 136 -8.04 4.24 -8.25
N LEU A 137 -6.75 4.58 -8.37
CA LEU A 137 -5.68 3.61 -8.61
C LEU A 137 -5.55 2.60 -7.46
N THR A 138 -5.61 3.08 -6.23
CA THR A 138 -5.54 2.23 -5.04
C THR A 138 -6.74 1.30 -4.94
N ASP A 139 -7.95 1.77 -5.29
CA ASP A 139 -9.16 0.94 -5.35
C ASP A 139 -9.07 -0.12 -6.43
N LEU A 140 -8.58 0.23 -7.62
CA LEU A 140 -8.37 -0.71 -8.72
C LEU A 140 -7.41 -1.83 -8.33
N ILE A 141 -6.25 -1.47 -7.76
CA ILE A 141 -5.25 -2.43 -7.28
C ILE A 141 -5.84 -3.33 -6.20
N HIS A 142 -6.57 -2.75 -5.23
CA HIS A 142 -7.21 -3.52 -4.17
C HIS A 142 -8.23 -4.52 -4.74
N ILE A 143 -9.03 -4.13 -5.72
CA ILE A 143 -9.99 -5.01 -6.39
C ILE A 143 -9.27 -6.14 -7.15
N ILE A 144 -8.22 -5.81 -7.92
CA ILE A 144 -7.43 -6.79 -8.67
C ILE A 144 -6.77 -7.76 -7.71
N CYS A 145 -6.05 -7.27 -6.71
CA CYS A 145 -5.37 -8.12 -5.74
C CYS A 145 -6.36 -8.95 -4.92
N ARG A 146 -7.50 -8.38 -4.53
CA ARG A 146 -8.55 -9.13 -3.84
C ARG A 146 -9.08 -10.27 -4.69
N ASN A 147 -9.27 -10.08 -5.98
CA ASN A 147 -9.78 -11.12 -6.89
C ASN A 147 -8.73 -12.18 -7.22
N THR A 148 -7.46 -11.81 -7.30
CA THR A 148 -6.35 -12.75 -7.55
C THR A 148 -5.91 -13.48 -6.28
N CYS A 149 -5.96 -12.84 -5.10
CA CYS A 149 -5.63 -13.44 -3.81
C CYS A 149 -6.80 -14.19 -3.16
N LEU A 150 -7.92 -14.40 -3.85
CA LEU A 150 -9.06 -15.18 -3.31
C LEU A 150 -8.69 -16.62 -2.92
N ILE A 151 -7.61 -17.17 -3.47
CA ILE A 151 -7.07 -18.48 -3.09
C ILE A 151 -6.28 -18.42 -1.77
N GLU A 152 -5.61 -17.30 -1.46
CA GLU A 152 -4.85 -17.11 -0.21
C GLU A 152 -5.68 -16.50 0.93
N LYS A 153 -6.87 -16.01 0.63
CA LYS A 153 -7.71 -15.27 1.59
C LYS A 153 -8.04 -16.07 2.85
N ASN A 154 -8.21 -17.39 2.73
CA ASN A 154 -8.41 -18.28 3.87
C ASN A 154 -7.13 -18.51 4.67
N LEU A 155 -5.95 -18.45 4.03
CA LEU A 155 -4.67 -18.69 4.69
C LEU A 155 -4.23 -17.47 5.52
N TRP A 156 -4.35 -16.25 4.94
CA TRP A 156 -3.93 -15.01 5.60
C TRP A 156 -4.88 -14.55 6.70
N LEU A 157 -6.19 -14.64 6.49
CA LEU A 157 -7.17 -14.35 7.54
C LEU A 157 -7.06 -15.36 8.71
N ASN A 158 -6.81 -16.64 8.42
CA ASN A 158 -6.59 -17.64 9.46
C ASN A 158 -5.28 -17.45 10.21
N LEU A 159 -4.20 -16.97 9.55
CA LEU A 159 -2.93 -16.67 10.21
C LEU A 159 -3.04 -15.43 11.11
N LEU A 160 -3.76 -14.40 10.69
CA LEU A 160 -3.99 -13.18 11.49
C LEU A 160 -4.92 -13.47 12.67
N TYR A 161 -5.99 -14.23 12.46
CA TYR A 161 -6.90 -14.65 13.52
C TYR A 161 -6.22 -15.58 14.55
N LYS A 162 -5.34 -16.47 14.09
CA LYS A 162 -4.60 -17.40 14.94
C LYS A 162 -3.56 -16.69 15.81
N ASN A 163 -2.90 -15.65 15.29
CA ASN A 163 -1.94 -14.86 16.07
C ASN A 163 -2.62 -13.98 17.13
N SER A 164 -3.82 -13.41 16.85
CA SER A 164 -4.55 -12.62 17.84
C SER A 164 -5.18 -13.47 18.97
N HIS A 165 -5.41 -14.75 18.75
CA HIS A 165 -5.90 -15.66 19.80
C HIS A 165 -4.78 -16.28 20.65
N ASN A 166 -3.60 -16.53 20.08
CA ASN A 166 -2.48 -17.09 20.83
C ASN A 166 -1.83 -16.10 21.81
N GLU A 167 -2.00 -14.78 21.62
CA GLU A 167 -1.55 -13.79 22.61
C GLU A 167 -2.47 -13.70 23.83
N ASN A 168 -3.74 -14.07 23.71
CA ASN A 168 -4.67 -14.04 24.84
C ASN A 168 -4.59 -15.29 25.74
N ASP A 169 -4.14 -16.43 25.20
CA ASP A 169 -4.00 -17.67 25.97
C ASP A 169 -2.65 -17.77 26.73
N SER A 170 -1.75 -16.82 26.55
CA SER A 170 -0.46 -16.76 27.27
C SER A 170 -0.48 -15.83 28.50
N LEU A 171 -1.66 -15.29 28.86
CA LEU A 171 -1.84 -14.36 30.00
C LEU A 171 -2.79 -14.91 31.10
N GLU A 172 -3.13 -16.20 31.06
CA GLU A 172 -3.68 -16.96 32.17
C GLU A 172 -2.58 -17.89 32.73
#